data_e0d880219b1ed747727df756a5024942
#
_entry.id   e0d880219b1ed747727df756a5024942
#
_cell.length_a   1.000
_cell.length_b   1.000
_cell.length_c   1.000
_cell.angle_alpha   90.00
_cell.angle_beta   90.00
_cell.angle_gamma   90.00
#
_symmetry.space_group_name_H-M   'P 1'
#
loop_
_entity.id
_entity.type
_entity.pdbx_description
1 polymer ?
#
loop_
_entity_poly.entity_id
_entity_poly.type
_entity_poly.pdbx_seq_one_letter_code
_entity_poly.pdbx_strand_id
1 'polypeptide(L)'
;MNESHNFKRPKKTMTSLKRIGVAADHSGYALKERIAERLKEAGYEVVHFGDGQSSPEDDYPDFIAPLARAVANGQVDRGVALCGSGVGACITANKVPGVRACLISDSFSAHQGVEDDDLNVICLGGLVIGDALAWELVNTFVNARFIGGERHKRRLSKIAALENISLTDKTIIDSSSADEEKMREPHNLTVSEAVEVWRNEGDPN
;
A
#
# COMPACT_ATOMS: atom_id res chain seq x y z
N MET A 1 -51.08 -16.50 -15.98
CA MET A 1 -50.70 -15.37 -15.10
C MET A 1 -49.31 -15.65 -14.60
N ASN A 2 -48.32 -14.96 -15.17
CA ASN A 2 -46.93 -15.19 -14.89
C ASN A 2 -46.40 -13.88 -14.24
N GLU A 3 -46.32 -13.86 -12.93
CA GLU A 3 -45.71 -12.72 -12.19
C GLU A 3 -44.21 -12.86 -12.22
N SER A 4 -43.58 -12.07 -13.08
CA SER A 4 -42.14 -11.88 -13.09
C SER A 4 -41.70 -11.07 -11.86
N HIS A 5 -41.16 -11.75 -10.85
CA HIS A 5 -40.52 -11.10 -9.71
C HIS A 5 -39.23 -10.36 -10.16
N ASN A 6 -39.41 -9.08 -10.34
CA ASN A 6 -38.31 -8.16 -10.67
C ASN A 6 -37.48 -7.91 -9.40
N PHE A 7 -36.42 -8.69 -9.19
CA PHE A 7 -35.47 -8.56 -8.09
C PHE A 7 -34.60 -7.32 -8.33
N LYS A 8 -35.06 -6.15 -7.91
CA LYS A 8 -34.26 -4.93 -7.89
C LYS A 8 -33.10 -5.14 -6.90
N ARG A 9 -31.87 -5.35 -7.41
CA ARG A 9 -30.68 -5.25 -6.58
C ARG A 9 -30.66 -3.90 -5.91
N PRO A 10 -30.45 -3.81 -4.57
CA PRO A 10 -30.32 -2.53 -3.90
C PRO A 10 -29.14 -1.78 -4.52
N LYS A 11 -29.36 -0.52 -4.91
CA LYS A 11 -28.28 0.38 -5.29
C LYS A 11 -27.33 0.45 -4.11
N LYS A 12 -26.08 -0.03 -4.26
CA LYS A 12 -25.03 0.12 -3.27
C LYS A 12 -24.84 1.63 -3.03
N THR A 13 -25.45 2.13 -1.97
CA THR A 13 -25.23 3.48 -1.48
C THR A 13 -23.71 3.64 -1.33
N MET A 14 -23.13 4.70 -1.90
CA MET A 14 -21.73 5.02 -1.69
C MET A 14 -21.51 5.23 -0.19
N THR A 15 -21.11 4.16 0.50
CA THR A 15 -20.74 4.20 1.90
C THR A 15 -19.48 5.06 1.99
N SER A 16 -19.56 6.20 2.65
CA SER A 16 -18.37 6.97 3.01
C SER A 16 -17.46 6.05 3.81
N LEU A 17 -16.15 6.10 3.57
CA LEU A 17 -15.17 5.41 4.42
C LEU A 17 -15.45 5.81 5.87
N LYS A 18 -15.52 4.83 6.77
CA LYS A 18 -15.85 5.07 8.18
C LYS A 18 -14.74 4.58 9.10
N ARG A 19 -14.09 3.47 8.75
CA ARG A 19 -13.16 2.77 9.63
C ARG A 19 -11.76 2.76 9.02
N ILE A 20 -10.81 3.34 9.72
CA ILE A 20 -9.41 3.38 9.32
C ILE A 20 -8.58 2.62 10.33
N GLY A 21 -7.87 1.59 9.85
CA GLY A 21 -6.90 0.85 10.65
C GLY A 21 -5.58 1.61 10.73
N VAL A 22 -4.94 1.63 11.90
CA VAL A 22 -3.60 2.21 12.07
C VAL A 22 -2.69 1.21 12.78
N ALA A 23 -1.45 1.06 12.29
CA ALA A 23 -0.43 0.21 12.88
C ALA A 23 0.95 0.83 12.76
N ALA A 24 1.81 0.59 13.75
CA ALA A 24 3.21 0.98 13.71
C ALA A 24 4.05 0.12 14.64
N ASP A 25 5.36 0.00 14.32
CA ASP A 25 6.39 -0.38 15.27
C ASP A 25 6.78 0.81 16.17
N HIS A 26 7.78 0.61 17.05
CA HIS A 26 8.29 1.65 17.95
C HIS A 26 8.72 2.93 17.20
N SER A 27 9.35 2.81 16.03
CA SER A 27 9.88 3.95 15.27
C SER A 27 8.78 4.80 14.62
N GLY A 28 7.63 4.20 14.32
CA GLY A 28 6.46 4.87 13.76
C GLY A 28 5.42 5.27 14.82
N TYR A 29 5.52 4.77 16.05
CA TYR A 29 4.48 4.83 17.07
C TYR A 29 3.99 6.26 17.37
N ALA A 30 4.90 7.18 17.66
CA ALA A 30 4.53 8.54 18.01
C ALA A 30 3.80 9.27 16.86
N LEU A 31 4.22 9.05 15.61
CA LEU A 31 3.53 9.62 14.45
C LEU A 31 2.16 8.94 14.22
N LYS A 32 2.04 7.64 14.42
CA LYS A 32 0.78 6.89 14.35
C LYS A 32 -0.26 7.46 15.31
N GLU A 33 0.11 7.73 16.57
CA GLU A 33 -0.84 8.27 17.56
C GLU A 33 -1.37 9.65 17.13
N ARG A 34 -0.49 10.55 16.65
CA ARG A 34 -0.92 11.86 16.16
C ARG A 34 -1.83 11.78 14.93
N ILE A 35 -1.55 10.84 14.02
CA ILE A 35 -2.42 10.58 12.86
C ILE A 35 -3.78 10.03 13.32
N ALA A 36 -3.78 9.09 14.28
CA ALA A 36 -5.00 8.51 14.83
C ALA A 36 -5.92 9.56 15.48
N GLU A 37 -5.35 10.50 16.24
CA GLU A 37 -6.10 11.62 16.82
C GLU A 37 -6.75 12.48 15.74
N ARG A 38 -5.98 12.90 14.74
CA ARG A 38 -6.50 13.72 13.63
C ARG A 38 -7.55 13.00 12.79
N LEU A 39 -7.42 11.69 12.59
CA LEU A 39 -8.46 10.90 11.92
C LEU A 39 -9.76 10.87 12.74
N LYS A 40 -9.68 10.73 14.07
CA LYS A 40 -10.86 10.81 14.97
C LYS A 40 -11.50 12.18 14.90
N GLU A 41 -10.70 13.25 14.95
CA GLU A 41 -11.18 14.64 14.82
C GLU A 41 -11.86 14.88 13.45
N ALA A 42 -11.38 14.24 12.41
CA ALA A 42 -11.98 14.26 11.06
C ALA A 42 -13.24 13.36 10.92
N GLY A 43 -13.65 12.68 12.00
CA GLY A 43 -14.90 11.90 12.06
C GLY A 43 -14.76 10.43 11.64
N TYR A 44 -13.53 9.90 11.53
CA TYR A 44 -13.31 8.47 11.25
C TYR A 44 -13.33 7.63 12.54
N GLU A 45 -13.86 6.41 12.46
CA GLU A 45 -13.62 5.37 13.45
C GLU A 45 -12.21 4.82 13.25
N VAL A 46 -11.34 4.95 14.25
CA VAL A 46 -9.95 4.49 14.18
C VAL A 46 -9.80 3.18 14.93
N VAL A 47 -9.27 2.17 14.25
CA VAL A 47 -8.95 0.85 14.81
C VAL A 47 -7.45 0.70 14.91
N HIS A 48 -6.95 0.55 16.14
CA HIS A 48 -5.53 0.34 16.40
C HIS A 48 -5.16 -1.15 16.27
N PHE A 49 -4.06 -1.45 15.58
CA PHE A 49 -3.47 -2.77 15.49
C PHE A 49 -2.13 -2.76 16.22
N GLY A 50 -1.99 -3.66 17.18
CA GLY A 50 -0.86 -3.72 18.12
C GLY A 50 -1.30 -3.59 19.57
N ASP A 51 -0.38 -3.78 20.49
CA ASP A 51 -0.63 -3.81 21.93
C ASP A 51 -0.71 -2.42 22.60
N GLY A 52 -0.58 -1.36 21.82
CA GLY A 52 -0.63 0.03 22.30
C GLY A 52 0.65 0.49 23.01
N GLN A 53 1.68 -0.34 23.04
CA GLN A 53 2.98 -0.02 23.62
C GLN A 53 4.05 0.05 22.54
N SER A 54 5.09 0.86 22.80
CA SER A 54 6.27 0.96 21.92
C SER A 54 7.44 0.30 22.63
N SER A 55 8.03 -0.72 22.02
CA SER A 55 9.24 -1.37 22.51
C SER A 55 10.33 -1.30 21.45
N PRO A 56 11.56 -0.90 21.79
CA PRO A 56 12.66 -0.85 20.82
C PRO A 56 12.99 -2.19 20.15
N GLU A 57 12.52 -3.29 20.71
CA GLU A 57 12.76 -4.65 20.23
C GLU A 57 11.54 -5.23 19.48
N ASP A 58 10.50 -4.43 19.24
CA ASP A 58 9.33 -4.90 18.52
C ASP A 58 9.59 -5.09 17.02
N ASP A 59 8.91 -6.06 16.45
CA ASP A 59 9.01 -6.36 15.01
C ASP A 59 7.80 -5.81 14.25
N TYR A 60 8.03 -4.89 13.30
CA TYR A 60 6.97 -4.26 12.50
C TYR A 60 6.00 -5.26 11.84
N PRO A 61 6.40 -6.48 11.41
CA PRO A 61 5.45 -7.41 10.80
C PRO A 61 4.32 -7.84 11.73
N ASP A 62 4.57 -7.89 13.05
CA ASP A 62 3.58 -8.32 14.05
C ASP A 62 2.41 -7.34 14.16
N PHE A 63 2.61 -6.08 13.78
CA PHE A 63 1.60 -5.03 13.75
C PHE A 63 0.99 -4.83 12.38
N ILE A 64 1.82 -4.87 11.35
CA ILE A 64 1.40 -4.56 9.98
C ILE A 64 0.61 -5.72 9.35
N ALA A 65 0.98 -6.97 9.61
CA ALA A 65 0.25 -8.11 9.04
C ALA A 65 -1.20 -8.22 9.56
N PRO A 66 -1.50 -8.02 10.87
CA PRO A 66 -2.89 -7.93 11.34
C PRO A 66 -3.69 -6.79 10.69
N LEU A 67 -3.12 -5.58 10.57
CA LEU A 67 -3.74 -4.46 9.85
C LEU A 67 -4.07 -4.84 8.41
N ALA A 68 -3.09 -5.38 7.69
CA ALA A 68 -3.23 -5.78 6.29
C ALA A 68 -4.35 -6.81 6.11
N ARG A 69 -4.43 -7.83 6.99
CA ARG A 69 -5.53 -8.81 6.99
C ARG A 69 -6.89 -8.17 7.27
N ALA A 70 -6.94 -7.20 8.19
CA ALA A 70 -8.17 -6.49 8.50
C ALA A 70 -8.69 -5.66 7.31
N VAL A 71 -7.78 -5.03 6.54
CA VAL A 71 -8.11 -4.34 5.28
C VAL A 71 -8.60 -5.34 4.24
N ALA A 72 -7.87 -6.44 4.02
CA ALA A 72 -8.25 -7.46 3.04
C ALA A 72 -9.62 -8.08 3.32
N ASN A 73 -9.96 -8.27 4.60
CA ASN A 73 -11.24 -8.85 5.04
C ASN A 73 -12.37 -7.82 5.19
N GLY A 74 -12.13 -6.54 4.90
CA GLY A 74 -13.13 -5.48 5.02
C GLY A 74 -13.53 -5.14 6.47
N GLN A 75 -12.71 -5.51 7.45
CA GLN A 75 -12.91 -5.13 8.86
C GLN A 75 -12.60 -3.65 9.09
N VAL A 76 -11.69 -3.10 8.30
CA VAL A 76 -11.45 -1.67 8.12
C VAL A 76 -11.45 -1.32 6.64
N ASP A 77 -11.86 -0.10 6.31
CA ASP A 77 -11.97 0.32 4.90
C ASP A 77 -10.61 0.61 4.28
N ARG A 78 -9.66 1.15 5.07
CA ARG A 78 -8.29 1.47 4.66
C ARG A 78 -7.34 1.33 5.83
N GLY A 79 -6.03 1.21 5.51
CA GLY A 79 -4.95 1.10 6.49
C GLY A 79 -3.92 2.22 6.38
N VAL A 80 -3.40 2.64 7.54
CA VAL A 80 -2.22 3.50 7.66
C VAL A 80 -1.16 2.72 8.43
N ALA A 81 -0.07 2.38 7.77
CA ALA A 81 1.00 1.54 8.27
C ALA A 81 2.30 2.33 8.40
N LEU A 82 2.95 2.29 9.56
CA LEU A 82 4.18 3.03 9.81
C LEU A 82 5.28 2.09 10.34
N CYS A 83 6.51 2.39 9.96
CA CYS A 83 7.73 1.91 10.62
C CYS A 83 8.80 3.00 10.49
N GLY A 84 10.03 2.73 10.83
CA GLY A 84 11.10 3.74 10.74
C GLY A 84 11.18 4.43 9.37
N SER A 85 11.29 3.65 8.29
CA SER A 85 11.34 4.14 6.91
C SER A 85 10.04 3.99 6.12
N GLY A 86 9.09 3.19 6.60
CA GLY A 86 7.87 2.79 5.87
C GLY A 86 8.08 1.62 4.89
N VAL A 87 9.33 1.29 4.55
CA VAL A 87 9.66 0.25 3.56
C VAL A 87 9.24 -1.13 4.05
N GLY A 88 9.64 -1.52 5.26
CA GLY A 88 9.27 -2.81 5.86
C GLY A 88 7.77 -2.97 6.01
N ALA A 89 7.07 -1.91 6.43
CA ALA A 89 5.61 -1.89 6.50
C ALA A 89 4.97 -2.14 5.13
N CYS A 90 5.47 -1.47 4.07
CA CYS A 90 4.99 -1.66 2.70
C CYS A 90 5.21 -3.09 2.20
N ILE A 91 6.40 -3.66 2.41
CA ILE A 91 6.72 -5.04 2.01
C ILE A 91 5.78 -6.02 2.72
N THR A 92 5.62 -5.89 4.04
CA THR A 92 4.76 -6.79 4.85
C THR A 92 3.32 -6.72 4.41
N ALA A 93 2.76 -5.51 4.26
CA ALA A 93 1.37 -5.34 3.89
C ALA A 93 1.05 -6.00 2.54
N ASN A 94 1.93 -5.87 1.55
CA ASN A 94 1.77 -6.46 0.22
C ASN A 94 1.95 -8.00 0.17
N LYS A 95 2.31 -8.65 1.28
CA LYS A 95 2.30 -10.12 1.36
C LYS A 95 0.92 -10.69 1.67
N VAL A 96 -0.05 -9.83 1.97
CA VAL A 96 -1.43 -10.25 2.23
C VAL A 96 -2.25 -10.07 0.95
N PRO A 97 -2.82 -11.14 0.38
CA PRO A 97 -3.64 -11.05 -0.82
C PRO A 97 -4.79 -10.04 -0.68
N GLY A 98 -5.05 -9.27 -1.72
CA GLY A 98 -6.06 -8.19 -1.71
C GLY A 98 -5.58 -6.87 -1.13
N VAL A 99 -4.37 -6.80 -0.59
CA VAL A 99 -3.75 -5.56 -0.15
C VAL A 99 -2.92 -4.93 -1.27
N ARG A 100 -3.13 -3.65 -1.47
CA ARG A 100 -2.33 -2.78 -2.35
C ARG A 100 -1.77 -1.68 -1.48
N ALA A 101 -0.54 -1.89 -0.99
CA ALA A 101 0.17 -0.97 -0.13
C ALA A 101 1.26 -0.23 -0.90
N CYS A 102 1.45 1.06 -0.61
CA CYS A 102 2.53 1.83 -1.19
C CYS A 102 3.17 2.75 -0.16
N LEU A 103 4.51 2.86 -0.22
CA LEU A 103 5.25 3.89 0.49
C LEU A 103 5.03 5.21 -0.24
N ILE A 104 4.42 6.17 0.45
CA ILE A 104 4.01 7.45 -0.12
C ILE A 104 4.76 8.59 0.54
N SER A 105 5.29 9.51 -0.26
CA SER A 105 6.02 10.69 0.19
C SER A 105 5.54 12.00 -0.43
N ASP A 106 4.51 11.95 -1.29
CA ASP A 106 3.96 13.11 -1.98
C ASP A 106 2.44 13.02 -2.16
N SER A 107 1.78 14.16 -2.28
CA SER A 107 0.31 14.25 -2.35
C SER A 107 -0.26 13.72 -3.68
N PHE A 108 0.50 13.80 -4.78
CA PHE A 108 0.05 13.28 -6.07
C PHE A 108 -0.09 11.76 -6.00
N SER A 109 0.95 11.06 -5.51
CA SER A 109 0.93 9.61 -5.37
C SER A 109 -0.11 9.13 -4.35
N ALA A 110 -0.33 9.92 -3.27
CA ALA A 110 -1.38 9.62 -2.27
C ALA A 110 -2.78 9.64 -2.88
N HIS A 111 -3.04 10.54 -3.83
CA HIS A 111 -4.32 10.69 -4.51
C HIS A 111 -4.45 9.68 -5.67
N GLN A 112 -3.51 9.73 -6.61
CA GLN A 112 -3.55 8.95 -7.83
C GLN A 112 -3.47 7.44 -7.59
N GLY A 113 -2.70 7.00 -6.58
CA GLY A 113 -2.63 5.58 -6.22
C GLY A 113 -3.99 5.00 -5.80
N VAL A 114 -4.84 5.81 -5.16
CA VAL A 114 -6.22 5.39 -4.87
C VAL A 114 -7.09 5.44 -6.11
N GLU A 115 -7.01 6.50 -6.91
CA GLU A 115 -7.88 6.70 -8.06
C GLU A 115 -7.65 5.66 -9.16
N ASP A 116 -6.40 5.33 -9.44
CA ASP A 116 -6.03 4.44 -10.53
C ASP A 116 -5.89 2.98 -10.08
N ASP A 117 -5.29 2.74 -8.90
CA ASP A 117 -4.85 1.42 -8.46
C ASP A 117 -5.61 0.92 -7.22
N ASP A 118 -6.64 1.66 -6.77
CA ASP A 118 -7.44 1.32 -5.59
C ASP A 118 -6.55 1.01 -4.37
N LEU A 119 -5.51 1.86 -4.15
CA LEU A 119 -4.61 1.77 -3.01
C LEU A 119 -5.41 1.71 -1.72
N ASN A 120 -5.20 0.69 -0.91
CA ASN A 120 -5.97 0.48 0.32
C ASN A 120 -5.14 0.52 1.61
N VAL A 121 -3.80 0.56 1.49
CA VAL A 121 -2.89 0.80 2.62
C VAL A 121 -1.83 1.83 2.21
N ILE A 122 -1.78 2.95 2.95
CA ILE A 122 -0.68 3.91 2.83
C ILE A 122 0.42 3.55 3.83
N CYS A 123 1.68 3.53 3.40
CA CYS A 123 2.84 3.29 4.26
C CYS A 123 3.67 4.56 4.39
N LEU A 124 4.07 4.89 5.61
CA LEU A 124 4.81 6.11 5.94
C LEU A 124 6.03 5.80 6.81
N GLY A 125 7.10 6.58 6.64
CA GLY A 125 8.31 6.50 7.47
C GLY A 125 8.27 7.46 8.65
N GLY A 126 8.13 6.95 9.88
CA GLY A 126 8.09 7.78 11.09
C GLY A 126 9.35 8.58 11.37
N LEU A 127 10.49 8.15 10.82
CA LEU A 127 11.79 8.85 10.90
C LEU A 127 12.11 9.64 9.62
N VAL A 128 11.22 9.61 8.62
CA VAL A 128 11.49 10.22 7.30
C VAL A 128 10.69 11.48 7.09
N ILE A 129 9.41 11.48 7.48
CA ILE A 129 8.51 12.61 7.22
C ILE A 129 8.02 13.26 8.52
N GLY A 130 7.82 14.58 8.46
CA GLY A 130 7.24 15.34 9.57
C GLY A 130 5.71 15.25 9.63
N ASP A 131 5.13 15.61 10.78
CA ASP A 131 3.71 15.51 11.10
C ASP A 131 2.79 16.20 10.09
N ALA A 132 3.19 17.40 9.61
CA ALA A 132 2.37 18.16 8.67
C ALA A 132 2.21 17.44 7.34
N LEU A 133 3.31 16.95 6.77
CA LEU A 133 3.29 16.19 5.53
C LEU A 133 2.57 14.85 5.73
N ALA A 134 2.86 14.13 6.81
CA ALA A 134 2.20 12.86 7.10
C ALA A 134 0.67 12.99 7.14
N TRP A 135 0.17 14.04 7.78
CA TRP A 135 -1.27 14.32 7.81
C TRP A 135 -1.83 14.68 6.44
N GLU A 136 -1.12 15.52 5.68
CA GLU A 136 -1.54 15.86 4.32
C GLU A 136 -1.70 14.61 3.45
N LEU A 137 -0.70 13.71 3.49
CA LEU A 137 -0.71 12.47 2.73
C LEU A 137 -1.86 11.54 3.16
N VAL A 138 -2.04 11.33 4.46
CA VAL A 138 -3.14 10.50 4.99
C VAL A 138 -4.49 11.10 4.66
N ASN A 139 -4.67 12.41 4.87
CA ASN A 139 -5.92 13.08 4.55
C ASN A 139 -6.25 13.00 3.05
N THR A 140 -5.27 13.18 2.18
CA THR A 140 -5.40 13.00 0.74
C THR A 140 -5.81 11.57 0.40
N PHE A 141 -5.10 10.58 0.95
CA PHE A 141 -5.38 9.16 0.75
C PHE A 141 -6.79 8.76 1.17
N VAL A 142 -7.25 9.13 2.37
CA VAL A 142 -8.58 8.71 2.87
C VAL A 142 -9.73 9.41 2.14
N ASN A 143 -9.52 10.58 1.54
CA ASN A 143 -10.53 11.29 0.78
C ASN A 143 -10.59 10.93 -0.70
N ALA A 144 -9.52 10.38 -1.28
CA ALA A 144 -9.50 9.93 -2.68
C ALA A 144 -10.48 8.76 -2.91
N ARG A 145 -10.90 8.55 -4.15
CA ARG A 145 -11.87 7.51 -4.53
C ARG A 145 -11.42 6.82 -5.80
N PHE A 146 -11.53 5.49 -5.83
CA PHE A 146 -11.25 4.70 -7.02
C PHE A 146 -12.18 5.10 -8.17
N ILE A 147 -11.62 5.46 -9.32
CA ILE A 147 -12.39 5.89 -10.50
C ILE A 147 -13.17 4.72 -11.09
N GLY A 148 -12.63 3.50 -11.01
CA GLY A 148 -13.33 2.28 -11.44
C GLY A 148 -13.55 2.17 -12.93
N GLY A 149 -12.78 2.90 -13.75
CA GLY A 149 -12.80 2.78 -15.21
C GLY A 149 -12.34 1.40 -15.69
N GLU A 150 -12.76 0.98 -16.88
CA GLU A 150 -12.43 -0.35 -17.42
C GLU A 150 -10.93 -0.62 -17.56
N ARG A 151 -10.16 0.41 -17.89
CA ARG A 151 -8.68 0.33 -17.91
C ARG A 151 -8.11 0.01 -16.53
N HIS A 152 -8.60 0.66 -15.47
CA HIS A 152 -8.12 0.46 -14.09
C HIS A 152 -8.51 -0.91 -13.57
N LYS A 153 -9.77 -1.32 -13.74
CA LYS A 153 -10.24 -2.67 -13.38
C LYS A 153 -9.42 -3.77 -14.07
N ARG A 154 -9.11 -3.60 -15.36
CA ARG A 154 -8.29 -4.58 -16.11
C ARG A 154 -6.87 -4.68 -15.53
N ARG A 155 -6.25 -3.57 -15.11
CA ARG A 155 -4.94 -3.58 -14.46
C ARG A 155 -5.00 -4.28 -13.10
N LEU A 156 -5.98 -3.93 -12.28
CA LEU A 156 -6.18 -4.58 -10.98
C LEU A 156 -6.41 -6.09 -11.11
N SER A 157 -7.17 -6.54 -12.11
CA SER A 157 -7.36 -7.98 -12.36
C SER A 157 -6.04 -8.69 -12.69
N LYS A 158 -5.11 -8.04 -13.40
CA LYS A 158 -3.80 -8.61 -13.68
C LYS A 158 -2.92 -8.68 -12.44
N ILE A 159 -2.99 -7.67 -11.55
CA ILE A 159 -2.29 -7.68 -10.27
C ILE A 159 -2.83 -8.79 -9.38
N ALA A 160 -4.16 -8.90 -9.24
CA ALA A 160 -4.79 -9.94 -8.44
C ALA A 160 -4.47 -11.37 -8.94
N ALA A 161 -4.23 -11.54 -10.23
CA ALA A 161 -3.81 -12.84 -10.77
C ALA A 161 -2.42 -13.28 -10.24
N LEU A 162 -1.53 -12.34 -9.91
CA LEU A 162 -0.22 -12.64 -9.35
C LEU A 162 -0.30 -13.19 -7.91
N GLU A 163 -1.36 -12.86 -7.16
CA GLU A 163 -1.56 -13.34 -5.80
C GLU A 163 -1.90 -14.85 -5.75
N ASN A 164 -2.39 -15.40 -6.85
CA ASN A 164 -2.77 -16.82 -6.97
C ASN A 164 -1.65 -17.71 -7.53
N ILE A 165 -0.48 -17.15 -7.82
CA ILE A 165 0.67 -17.93 -8.28
C ILE A 165 1.27 -18.66 -7.08
N SER A 166 1.06 -19.98 -7.02
CA SER A 166 1.71 -20.83 -6.02
C SER A 166 3.22 -20.83 -6.27
N LEU A 167 4.02 -20.57 -5.22
CA LEU A 167 5.49 -20.67 -5.28
C LEU A 167 6.00 -22.10 -5.57
N THR A 168 5.10 -23.06 -5.80
CA THR A 168 5.43 -24.43 -6.22
C THR A 168 5.70 -24.55 -7.72
N ASP A 169 5.40 -23.53 -8.53
CA ASP A 169 5.79 -23.49 -9.94
C ASP A 169 7.26 -23.05 -10.08
N LYS A 170 8.17 -23.93 -9.66
CA LYS A 170 9.63 -23.77 -9.84
C LYS A 170 10.05 -23.62 -11.31
N THR A 171 9.17 -23.89 -12.25
CA THR A 171 9.44 -23.86 -13.69
C THR A 171 9.75 -22.45 -14.23
N ILE A 172 9.35 -21.40 -13.50
CA ILE A 172 9.61 -20.01 -13.95
C ILE A 172 10.99 -19.52 -13.48
N ILE A 173 11.54 -20.10 -12.42
CA ILE A 173 12.84 -19.68 -11.86
C ILE A 173 14.01 -20.33 -12.63
N ASP A 174 13.83 -21.54 -13.18
CA ASP A 174 14.90 -22.25 -13.87
C ASP A 174 15.13 -21.81 -15.33
N SER A 175 14.21 -21.04 -15.93
CA SER A 175 14.42 -20.52 -17.30
C SER A 175 15.26 -19.24 -17.36
N SER A 176 15.57 -18.60 -16.22
CA SER A 176 16.41 -17.40 -16.14
C SER A 176 17.90 -17.70 -15.87
N SER A 177 18.26 -18.94 -15.51
CA SER A 177 19.63 -19.27 -15.10
C SER A 177 20.66 -19.24 -16.25
N ALA A 178 20.22 -19.23 -17.51
CA ALA A 178 21.13 -19.15 -18.67
C ALA A 178 21.54 -17.70 -19.02
N ASP A 179 20.72 -16.70 -18.62
CA ASP A 179 20.99 -15.30 -18.92
C ASP A 179 21.60 -14.53 -17.73
N GLU A 180 21.52 -15.09 -16.50
CA GLU A 180 22.04 -14.44 -15.29
C GLU A 180 23.58 -14.44 -15.18
N GLU A 181 24.28 -15.35 -15.86
CA GLU A 181 25.73 -15.38 -15.82
C GLU A 181 26.36 -14.23 -16.63
N LYS A 182 25.59 -13.62 -17.55
CA LYS A 182 26.00 -12.48 -18.36
C LYS A 182 25.75 -11.12 -17.72
N MET A 183 24.94 -11.07 -16.65
CA MET A 183 24.60 -9.83 -15.92
C MET A 183 25.37 -9.66 -14.59
N ARG A 184 26.29 -10.56 -14.26
CA ARG A 184 27.06 -10.52 -13.00
C ARG A 184 28.41 -9.82 -13.10
N GLU A 185 28.60 -8.89 -14.00
CA GLU A 185 29.69 -7.93 -13.83
C GLU A 185 29.21 -6.82 -12.88
N PRO A 186 29.88 -6.62 -11.74
CA PRO A 186 29.51 -5.52 -10.85
C PRO A 186 29.89 -4.21 -11.53
N HIS A 187 28.92 -3.54 -12.12
CA HIS A 187 29.07 -2.15 -12.49
C HIS A 187 29.14 -1.31 -11.20
N ASN A 188 30.35 -1.24 -10.61
CA ASN A 188 30.68 -0.26 -9.58
C ASN A 188 30.75 1.14 -10.20
N LEU A 189 29.68 1.56 -10.86
CA LEU A 189 29.58 2.94 -11.33
C LEU A 189 29.34 3.85 -10.12
N THR A 190 30.14 4.86 -9.99
CA THR A 190 29.83 5.98 -9.08
C THR A 190 28.55 6.68 -9.56
N VAL A 191 27.88 7.40 -8.67
CA VAL A 191 26.66 8.15 -9.03
C VAL A 191 26.90 9.09 -10.22
N SER A 192 28.11 9.67 -10.34
CA SER A 192 28.49 10.55 -11.45
C SER A 192 28.58 9.78 -12.78
N GLU A 193 29.16 8.58 -12.78
CA GLU A 193 29.26 7.72 -13.97
C GLU A 193 27.89 7.19 -14.41
N ALA A 194 27.04 6.82 -13.46
CA ALA A 194 25.67 6.41 -13.76
C ALA A 194 24.84 7.54 -14.41
N VAL A 195 25.02 8.79 -13.94
CA VAL A 195 24.36 9.97 -14.53
C VAL A 195 24.90 10.29 -15.93
N GLU A 196 26.19 10.08 -16.20
CA GLU A 196 26.77 10.27 -17.55
C GLU A 196 26.29 9.20 -18.54
N VAL A 197 26.21 7.94 -18.14
CA VAL A 197 25.65 6.86 -18.96
C VAL A 197 24.19 7.20 -19.33
N TRP A 198 23.37 7.62 -18.36
CA TRP A 198 21.99 7.99 -18.61
C TRP A 198 21.82 9.20 -19.56
N ARG A 199 22.74 10.18 -19.48
CA ARG A 199 22.75 11.34 -20.40
C ARG A 199 23.14 10.98 -21.84
N ASN A 200 23.99 9.96 -22.01
CA ASN A 200 24.54 9.60 -23.31
C ASN A 200 23.68 8.57 -24.07
N GLU A 201 22.85 7.80 -23.37
CA GLU A 201 21.99 6.78 -23.99
C GLU A 201 20.66 7.32 -24.54
N GLY A 202 20.33 8.60 -24.30
CA GLY A 202 19.17 9.30 -24.88
C GLY A 202 17.85 8.58 -24.62
N ASP A 203 16.85 9.31 -24.13
CA ASP A 203 15.47 8.84 -23.93
C ASP A 203 14.94 8.13 -25.21
N PRO A 204 14.71 6.82 -25.20
CA PRO A 204 14.03 6.16 -26.29
C PRO A 204 12.51 6.35 -26.08
N ASN A 205 11.95 7.48 -26.56
CA ASN A 205 10.53 7.72 -26.76
C ASN A 205 9.50 6.78 -26.16
#